data_00f375ef72712998eeaab5e66fc905af
#
_entry.id   00f375ef72712998eeaab5e66fc905af
#
_cell.length_a   1.000
_cell.length_b   1.000
_cell.length_c   1.000
_cell.angle_alpha   90.00
_cell.angle_beta   90.00
_cell.angle_gamma   90.00
#
_symmetry.space_group_name_H-M   'P 1'
#
loop_
_entity.id
_entity.type
_entity.pdbx_description
1 polymer ?
#
loop_
_entity_poly.entity_id
_entity_poly.type
_entity_poly.pdbx_seq_one_letter_code
_entity_poly.pdbx_strand_id
1 'polypeptide(L)'
;MKKVPWSISTTVRNPERLRDFLKVLKQLEGSDFKSKNQIQYQVLLIKERLYSPTKIPSSYRSLIDDFTKEIPFDIAKKIFDFQHYEDPPMRGRQSVNPLNKLGFSIAKDTAGPIKITSLGNLFLSPESDVGYIFFKSLLKLQFPNPWSDDFTDKKGFNIRPFIAVLHLINKIKKLSREEFAIFCPTLIHFKDIDKYSKYILKLRSLKSKSEKDRFIKKFLKEFYGTKSLTRIQVDNLFDYGDNAMRYFRLTRYFRVTKQPLGLWVIGLEPTRMKEIEQLLALYDGSAINFETVDEYIDYLSDIDKPELPWELDYEKSKDVVLSLIDIVRKDFDDLPDVLKAKVAEVFESTVNADLNTLDSRGIASFLNKLRSLRSEIIEIKRGSILRKNINQLKDILSVFKDKKRFRELEPVEFEHMISQCLKIINDELEIKPNCVLDDEGNPIGFAPGNKADIEGYYESFNSIFEATLDVSRHQVYRESIPVMRHLKDFEIANTGKPAFCVFVAPRIHNDTVNYFWYSVKYGFEGSKQKIVALDLPHFIEILEFFINVIEQRKSFTHRNLKTLFELITSNAASKESSTSWFSDVSRIIKDWQRSIAR
;
A
#
# COMPACT_ATOMS: atom_id res chain seq x y z
N MET A 1 -27.42 20.81 16.61
CA MET A 1 -27.33 20.05 15.34
C MET A 1 -26.46 18.84 15.55
N LYS A 2 -26.83 17.64 15.07
CA LYS A 2 -26.05 16.42 15.22
C LYS A 2 -24.81 16.50 14.31
N LYS A 3 -23.63 16.56 14.87
CA LYS A 3 -22.36 16.49 14.12
C LYS A 3 -22.07 15.03 13.71
N VAL A 4 -21.41 14.88 12.59
CA VAL A 4 -20.94 13.58 12.08
C VAL A 4 -19.44 13.66 11.76
N PRO A 5 -18.66 12.58 11.94
CA PRO A 5 -17.25 12.58 11.55
C PRO A 5 -17.13 12.52 10.03
N TRP A 6 -16.09 13.13 9.46
CA TRP A 6 -15.80 12.98 8.04
C TRP A 6 -15.19 11.63 7.70
N SER A 7 -15.35 11.22 6.44
CA SER A 7 -14.68 10.04 5.88
C SER A 7 -14.29 10.28 4.43
N ILE A 8 -13.18 9.70 4.00
CA ILE A 8 -12.76 9.69 2.60
C ILE A 8 -13.51 8.59 1.86
N SER A 9 -13.41 7.37 2.36
CA SER A 9 -14.07 6.19 1.83
C SER A 9 -14.67 5.35 2.96
N THR A 10 -15.78 4.70 2.68
CA THR A 10 -16.42 3.73 3.59
C THR A 10 -16.34 2.30 3.06
N THR A 11 -15.92 2.12 1.80
CA THR A 11 -15.94 0.83 1.10
C THR A 11 -14.56 0.31 0.73
N VAL A 12 -13.59 1.21 0.45
CA VAL A 12 -12.25 0.84 0.03
C VAL A 12 -11.24 1.32 1.05
N ARG A 13 -10.69 0.39 1.85
CA ARG A 13 -9.70 0.70 2.89
C ARG A 13 -8.32 1.02 2.30
N ASN A 14 -7.88 0.25 1.34
CA ASN A 14 -6.58 0.42 0.70
C ASN A 14 -6.75 1.34 -0.52
N PRO A 15 -6.15 2.53 -0.52
CA PRO A 15 -6.35 3.53 -1.56
C PRO A 15 -5.93 3.05 -2.96
N GLU A 16 -4.92 2.20 -3.07
CA GLU A 16 -4.42 1.66 -4.34
C GLU A 16 -5.49 0.88 -5.09
N ARG A 17 -6.37 0.18 -4.37
CA ARG A 17 -7.50 -0.57 -4.96
C ARG A 17 -8.51 0.31 -5.70
N LEU A 18 -8.52 1.62 -5.44
CA LEU A 18 -9.36 2.54 -6.19
C LEU A 18 -9.05 2.54 -7.69
N ARG A 19 -7.82 2.20 -8.08
CA ARG A 19 -7.45 2.03 -9.49
C ARG A 19 -8.31 0.98 -10.19
N ASP A 20 -8.54 -0.16 -9.55
CA ASP A 20 -9.35 -1.24 -10.11
C ASP A 20 -10.84 -0.88 -10.13
N PHE A 21 -11.32 -0.21 -9.09
CA PHE A 21 -12.68 0.34 -9.07
C PHE A 21 -12.89 1.36 -10.20
N LEU A 22 -11.90 2.18 -10.48
CA LEU A 22 -11.94 3.17 -11.57
C LEU A 22 -11.91 2.49 -12.94
N LYS A 23 -11.11 1.43 -13.13
CA LYS A 23 -11.12 0.61 -14.36
C LYS A 23 -12.49 0.04 -14.66
N VAL A 24 -13.19 -0.45 -13.64
CA VAL A 24 -14.56 -0.96 -13.79
C VAL A 24 -15.54 0.17 -14.12
N LEU A 25 -15.42 1.34 -13.46
CA LEU A 25 -16.26 2.49 -13.76
C LEU A 25 -16.07 2.98 -15.20
N LYS A 26 -14.85 2.92 -15.72
CA LYS A 26 -14.51 3.31 -17.10
C LYS A 26 -15.29 2.49 -18.14
N GLN A 27 -15.70 1.25 -17.85
CA GLN A 27 -16.54 0.45 -18.74
C GLN A 27 -17.95 1.07 -18.94
N LEU A 28 -18.37 1.96 -18.04
CA LEU A 28 -19.66 2.66 -18.09
C LEU A 28 -19.52 4.13 -18.52
N GLU A 29 -18.34 4.57 -18.93
CA GLU A 29 -18.08 5.96 -19.32
C GLU A 29 -19.01 6.37 -20.47
N GLY A 30 -19.57 7.58 -20.40
CA GLY A 30 -20.53 8.10 -21.36
C GLY A 30 -22.00 7.73 -21.09
N SER A 31 -22.27 6.75 -20.22
CA SER A 31 -23.63 6.43 -19.79
C SER A 31 -24.05 7.31 -18.57
N ASP A 32 -25.34 7.43 -18.32
CA ASP A 32 -25.81 8.12 -17.09
C ASP A 32 -25.49 7.32 -15.82
N PHE A 33 -25.38 7.99 -14.66
CA PHE A 33 -25.17 7.32 -13.38
C PHE A 33 -26.47 7.24 -12.57
N LYS A 34 -27.58 6.86 -13.22
CA LYS A 34 -28.88 6.62 -12.58
C LYS A 34 -28.97 5.21 -11.99
N SER A 35 -30.07 4.93 -11.31
CA SER A 35 -30.28 3.69 -10.55
C SER A 35 -29.88 2.40 -11.30
N LYS A 36 -30.19 2.29 -12.60
CA LYS A 36 -29.82 1.15 -13.43
C LYS A 36 -28.29 0.98 -13.51
N ASN A 37 -27.58 2.04 -13.84
CA ASN A 37 -26.13 2.02 -14.03
C ASN A 37 -25.36 1.98 -12.68
N GLN A 38 -25.97 2.51 -11.59
CA GLN A 38 -25.44 2.32 -10.23
C GLN A 38 -25.46 0.85 -9.84
N ILE A 39 -26.55 0.13 -10.13
CA ILE A 39 -26.64 -1.31 -9.92
C ILE A 39 -25.67 -2.04 -10.84
N GLN A 40 -25.63 -1.67 -12.12
CA GLN A 40 -24.72 -2.31 -13.10
C GLN A 40 -23.25 -2.18 -12.66
N TYR A 41 -22.84 -1.01 -12.17
CA TYR A 41 -21.49 -0.81 -11.64
C TYR A 41 -21.19 -1.76 -10.48
N GLN A 42 -22.11 -1.91 -9.53
CA GLN A 42 -21.92 -2.85 -8.41
C GLN A 42 -21.88 -4.31 -8.89
N VAL A 43 -22.70 -4.68 -9.88
CA VAL A 43 -22.66 -6.02 -10.49
C VAL A 43 -21.33 -6.27 -11.19
N LEU A 44 -20.79 -5.26 -11.89
CA LEU A 44 -19.46 -5.35 -12.52
C LEU A 44 -18.36 -5.52 -11.45
N LEU A 45 -18.42 -4.82 -10.31
CA LEU A 45 -17.48 -5.02 -9.22
C LEU A 45 -17.53 -6.45 -8.64
N ILE A 46 -18.71 -7.08 -8.62
CA ILE A 46 -18.85 -8.50 -8.26
C ILE A 46 -18.23 -9.39 -9.34
N LYS A 47 -18.56 -9.12 -10.62
CA LYS A 47 -18.01 -9.84 -11.78
C LYS A 47 -16.48 -9.83 -11.76
N GLU A 48 -15.88 -8.68 -11.55
CA GLU A 48 -14.40 -8.50 -11.48
C GLU A 48 -13.82 -8.89 -10.10
N ARG A 49 -14.61 -9.48 -9.19
CA ARG A 49 -14.20 -9.95 -7.85
C ARG A 49 -13.64 -8.84 -6.94
N LEU A 50 -13.91 -7.59 -7.25
CA LEU A 50 -13.48 -6.44 -6.44
C LEU A 50 -14.40 -6.19 -5.23
N TYR A 51 -15.61 -6.72 -5.27
CA TYR A 51 -16.57 -6.68 -4.18
C TYR A 51 -17.07 -8.08 -3.85
N SER A 52 -16.95 -8.48 -2.59
CA SER A 52 -17.42 -9.80 -2.11
C SER A 52 -18.76 -9.64 -1.39
N PRO A 53 -19.88 -10.11 -1.95
CA PRO A 53 -21.18 -10.11 -1.32
C PRO A 53 -21.18 -10.98 -0.03
N THR A 54 -21.97 -10.59 0.97
CA THR A 54 -22.07 -11.33 2.23
C THR A 54 -22.83 -12.65 2.08
N LYS A 55 -23.79 -12.72 1.16
CA LYS A 55 -24.59 -13.90 0.88
C LYS A 55 -24.34 -14.36 -0.54
N ILE A 56 -23.93 -15.61 -0.70
CA ILE A 56 -23.73 -16.24 -2.02
C ILE A 56 -24.61 -17.49 -2.07
N PRO A 57 -25.50 -17.61 -3.11
CA PRO A 57 -26.27 -18.83 -3.31
C PRO A 57 -25.37 -20.06 -3.43
N SER A 58 -25.75 -21.18 -2.82
CA SER A 58 -24.96 -22.41 -2.82
C SER A 58 -24.63 -22.91 -4.24
N SER A 59 -25.55 -22.71 -5.19
CA SER A 59 -25.37 -23.06 -6.61
C SER A 59 -24.24 -22.29 -7.33
N TYR A 60 -23.87 -21.09 -6.82
CA TYR A 60 -22.81 -20.27 -7.42
C TYR A 60 -21.53 -20.24 -6.57
N ARG A 61 -21.53 -20.90 -5.42
CA ARG A 61 -20.38 -20.89 -4.50
C ARG A 61 -19.13 -21.43 -5.18
N SER A 62 -19.22 -22.55 -5.91
CA SER A 62 -18.09 -23.14 -6.62
C SER A 62 -17.54 -22.23 -7.73
N LEU A 63 -18.41 -21.47 -8.42
CA LEU A 63 -17.96 -20.50 -9.43
C LEU A 63 -17.29 -19.29 -8.78
N ILE A 64 -17.84 -18.78 -7.69
CA ILE A 64 -17.25 -17.64 -6.97
C ILE A 64 -15.92 -18.02 -6.32
N ASP A 65 -15.82 -19.23 -5.82
CA ASP A 65 -14.60 -19.76 -5.21
C ASP A 65 -13.56 -20.21 -6.25
N ASP A 66 -13.94 -20.36 -7.53
CA ASP A 66 -13.06 -20.72 -8.64
C ASP A 66 -12.65 -19.47 -9.43
N PHE A 67 -11.50 -18.88 -9.07
CA PHE A 67 -10.98 -17.67 -9.74
C PHE A 67 -10.40 -17.96 -11.16
N THR A 68 -10.30 -19.23 -11.54
CA THR A 68 -9.91 -19.61 -12.92
C THR A 68 -11.01 -19.33 -13.93
N LYS A 69 -12.25 -19.19 -13.45
CA LYS A 69 -13.42 -18.94 -14.27
C LYS A 69 -13.86 -17.50 -14.17
N GLU A 70 -14.17 -16.90 -15.29
CA GLU A 70 -14.87 -15.62 -15.30
C GLU A 70 -16.27 -15.78 -14.68
N ILE A 71 -16.69 -14.78 -13.91
CA ILE A 71 -18.07 -14.71 -13.45
C ILE A 71 -18.89 -14.07 -14.59
N PRO A 72 -19.81 -14.80 -15.23
CA PRO A 72 -20.70 -14.20 -16.22
C PRO A 72 -21.53 -13.08 -15.60
N PHE A 73 -21.81 -12.03 -16.37
CA PHE A 73 -22.54 -10.87 -15.89
C PHE A 73 -23.92 -11.22 -15.29
N ASP A 74 -24.65 -12.16 -15.92
CA ASP A 74 -25.95 -12.64 -15.46
C ASP A 74 -25.86 -13.36 -14.11
N ILE A 75 -24.77 -14.09 -13.85
CA ILE A 75 -24.51 -14.74 -12.57
C ILE A 75 -24.16 -13.71 -11.50
N ALA A 76 -23.28 -12.75 -11.81
CA ALA A 76 -22.98 -11.64 -10.91
C ALA A 76 -24.24 -10.85 -10.55
N LYS A 77 -25.15 -10.64 -11.52
CA LYS A 77 -26.44 -9.99 -11.31
C LYS A 77 -27.35 -10.81 -10.37
N LYS A 78 -27.46 -12.12 -10.58
CA LYS A 78 -28.23 -13.01 -9.69
C LYS A 78 -27.68 -13.02 -8.26
N ILE A 79 -26.36 -12.98 -8.09
CA ILE A 79 -25.72 -12.90 -6.77
C ILE A 79 -26.00 -11.54 -6.11
N PHE A 80 -25.98 -10.44 -6.88
CA PHE A 80 -26.36 -9.13 -6.40
C PHE A 80 -27.82 -9.09 -5.94
N ASP A 81 -28.74 -9.60 -6.75
CA ASP A 81 -30.17 -9.63 -6.44
C ASP A 81 -30.49 -10.48 -5.21
N PHE A 82 -29.73 -11.57 -4.99
CA PHE A 82 -29.88 -12.44 -3.82
C PHE A 82 -29.53 -11.75 -2.49
N GLN A 83 -28.86 -10.59 -2.52
CA GLN A 83 -28.58 -9.84 -1.30
C GLN A 83 -29.83 -9.22 -0.70
N HIS A 84 -30.90 -8.98 -1.49
CA HIS A 84 -32.14 -8.31 -1.09
C HIS A 84 -31.88 -6.97 -0.39
N TYR A 85 -31.04 -6.12 -1.01
CA TYR A 85 -30.78 -4.77 -0.48
C TYR A 85 -32.05 -3.93 -0.48
N GLU A 86 -32.28 -3.16 0.60
CA GLU A 86 -33.40 -2.20 0.67
C GLU A 86 -33.26 -1.07 -0.36
N ASP A 87 -32.05 -0.56 -0.57
CA ASP A 87 -31.69 0.41 -1.62
C ASP A 87 -30.56 -0.19 -2.49
N PRO A 88 -30.87 -1.00 -3.51
CA PRO A 88 -29.87 -1.62 -4.36
C PRO A 88 -28.91 -0.62 -5.03
N PRO A 89 -29.37 0.53 -5.57
CA PRO A 89 -28.48 1.54 -6.18
C PRO A 89 -27.46 2.14 -5.21
N MET A 90 -27.78 2.22 -3.91
CA MET A 90 -26.91 2.81 -2.89
C MET A 90 -25.51 2.16 -2.88
N ARG A 91 -25.41 0.85 -3.15
CA ARG A 91 -24.11 0.15 -3.16
C ARG A 91 -23.18 0.68 -4.24
N GLY A 92 -23.71 0.92 -5.44
CA GLY A 92 -22.95 1.54 -6.52
C GLY A 92 -22.53 2.98 -6.17
N ARG A 93 -23.44 3.77 -5.59
CA ARG A 93 -23.12 5.14 -5.13
C ARG A 93 -22.01 5.14 -4.07
N GLN A 94 -22.05 4.23 -3.10
CA GLN A 94 -21.02 4.12 -2.07
C GLN A 94 -19.66 3.72 -2.66
N SER A 95 -19.64 2.83 -3.66
CA SER A 95 -18.42 2.35 -4.29
C SER A 95 -17.75 3.41 -5.18
N VAL A 96 -18.53 4.30 -5.81
CA VAL A 96 -18.00 5.38 -6.66
C VAL A 96 -17.62 6.63 -5.85
N ASN A 97 -18.21 6.82 -4.68
CA ASN A 97 -18.05 8.04 -3.90
C ASN A 97 -16.57 8.45 -3.65
N PRO A 98 -15.66 7.56 -3.22
CA PRO A 98 -14.25 7.93 -3.06
C PRO A 98 -13.58 8.34 -4.37
N LEU A 99 -13.97 7.79 -5.53
CA LEU A 99 -13.45 8.18 -6.82
C LEU A 99 -13.84 9.63 -7.17
N ASN A 100 -15.10 9.98 -6.94
CA ASN A 100 -15.60 11.35 -7.12
C ASN A 100 -14.92 12.32 -6.15
N LYS A 101 -14.88 11.99 -4.85
CA LYS A 101 -14.27 12.84 -3.80
C LYS A 101 -12.81 13.17 -4.07
N LEU A 102 -12.08 12.26 -4.68
CA LEU A 102 -10.67 12.43 -5.00
C LEU A 102 -10.43 13.02 -6.40
N GLY A 103 -11.48 13.31 -7.15
CA GLY A 103 -11.38 13.94 -8.45
C GLY A 103 -11.06 12.97 -9.61
N PHE A 104 -11.15 11.66 -9.40
CA PHE A 104 -10.84 10.66 -10.44
C PHE A 104 -12.00 10.44 -11.41
N SER A 105 -13.22 10.70 -10.99
CA SER A 105 -14.42 10.54 -11.82
C SER A 105 -15.49 11.57 -11.51
N ILE A 106 -16.40 11.73 -12.45
CA ILE A 106 -17.67 12.46 -12.29
C ILE A 106 -18.77 11.44 -12.57
N ALA A 107 -19.40 10.93 -11.51
CA ALA A 107 -20.45 9.92 -11.62
C ALA A 107 -21.51 10.17 -10.52
N LYS A 108 -22.49 11.00 -10.83
CA LYS A 108 -23.63 11.31 -9.99
C LYS A 108 -24.88 11.39 -10.87
N ASP A 109 -26.04 11.03 -10.35
CA ASP A 109 -27.31 11.02 -11.08
C ASP A 109 -27.70 12.38 -11.64
N THR A 110 -27.21 13.47 -11.02
CA THR A 110 -27.48 14.87 -11.40
C THR A 110 -26.33 15.51 -12.22
N ALA A 111 -25.22 14.82 -12.44
CA ALA A 111 -24.01 15.39 -13.04
C ALA A 111 -23.80 15.02 -14.53
N GLY A 112 -24.86 14.51 -15.20
CA GLY A 112 -24.75 14.09 -16.59
C GLY A 112 -24.09 12.71 -16.78
N PRO A 113 -23.47 12.45 -17.95
CA PRO A 113 -22.82 11.17 -18.24
C PRO A 113 -21.61 10.93 -17.32
N ILE A 114 -21.34 9.64 -17.02
CA ILE A 114 -20.13 9.21 -16.31
C ILE A 114 -18.92 9.67 -17.11
N LYS A 115 -17.99 10.34 -16.45
CA LYS A 115 -16.74 10.82 -17.03
C LYS A 115 -15.56 10.39 -16.15
N ILE A 116 -14.54 9.80 -16.74
CA ILE A 116 -13.24 9.63 -16.11
C ILE A 116 -12.44 10.91 -16.38
N THR A 117 -11.97 11.56 -15.32
CA THR A 117 -11.27 12.85 -15.41
C THR A 117 -9.86 12.69 -15.96
N SER A 118 -9.19 13.81 -16.30
CA SER A 118 -7.77 13.79 -16.66
C SER A 118 -6.92 13.19 -15.53
N LEU A 119 -7.20 13.56 -14.29
CA LEU A 119 -6.56 13.01 -13.09
C LEU A 119 -6.85 11.51 -12.93
N GLY A 120 -8.09 11.07 -13.21
CA GLY A 120 -8.47 9.67 -13.20
C GLY A 120 -7.74 8.84 -14.26
N ASN A 121 -7.61 9.38 -15.48
CA ASN A 121 -6.84 8.71 -16.54
C ASN A 121 -5.34 8.65 -16.20
N LEU A 122 -4.78 9.68 -15.58
CA LEU A 122 -3.41 9.65 -15.06
C LEU A 122 -3.26 8.58 -13.96
N PHE A 123 -4.22 8.47 -13.04
CA PHE A 123 -4.22 7.43 -12.01
C PHE A 123 -4.31 6.01 -12.58
N LEU A 124 -4.95 5.81 -13.74
CA LEU A 124 -5.01 4.53 -14.44
C LEU A 124 -3.69 4.15 -15.12
N SER A 125 -2.80 5.12 -15.39
CA SER A 125 -1.50 4.84 -16.02
C SER A 125 -0.61 4.00 -15.09
N PRO A 126 0.00 2.90 -15.56
CA PRO A 126 0.87 2.05 -14.75
C PRO A 126 2.11 2.76 -14.19
N GLU A 127 2.61 3.76 -14.93
CA GLU A 127 3.86 4.48 -14.61
C GLU A 127 3.64 5.71 -13.72
N SER A 128 2.38 6.01 -13.36
CA SER A 128 2.07 7.19 -12.58
C SER A 128 2.56 7.08 -11.11
N ASP A 129 3.10 8.18 -10.58
CA ASP A 129 3.39 8.28 -9.14
C ASP A 129 2.07 8.40 -8.35
N VAL A 130 1.62 7.27 -7.84
CA VAL A 130 0.38 7.16 -7.05
C VAL A 130 0.42 8.07 -5.83
N GLY A 131 1.58 8.15 -5.16
CA GLY A 131 1.75 9.00 -3.98
C GLY A 131 1.55 10.48 -4.29
N TYR A 132 2.09 10.95 -5.40
CA TYR A 132 1.92 12.33 -5.86
C TYR A 132 0.47 12.63 -6.27
N ILE A 133 -0.18 11.71 -6.98
CA ILE A 133 -1.60 11.84 -7.36
C ILE A 133 -2.48 11.97 -6.12
N PHE A 134 -2.29 11.09 -5.12
CA PHE A 134 -3.04 11.17 -3.86
C PHE A 134 -2.71 12.43 -3.06
N PHE A 135 -1.47 12.90 -3.08
CA PHE A 135 -1.09 14.16 -2.46
C PHE A 135 -1.87 15.33 -3.06
N LYS A 136 -1.86 15.49 -4.39
CA LYS A 136 -2.61 16.55 -5.08
C LYS A 136 -4.12 16.42 -4.87
N SER A 137 -4.67 15.21 -4.89
CA SER A 137 -6.11 14.98 -4.62
C SER A 137 -6.49 15.35 -3.19
N LEU A 138 -5.69 14.95 -2.20
CA LEU A 138 -5.98 15.20 -0.78
C LEU A 138 -5.77 16.66 -0.38
N LEU A 139 -4.87 17.39 -1.04
CA LEU A 139 -4.76 18.85 -0.89
C LEU A 139 -6.05 19.58 -1.28
N LYS A 140 -6.77 19.03 -2.26
CA LYS A 140 -8.01 19.60 -2.81
C LYS A 140 -9.27 19.10 -2.12
N LEU A 141 -9.20 17.92 -1.50
CA LEU A 141 -10.34 17.35 -0.78
C LEU A 141 -10.76 18.26 0.36
N GLN A 142 -12.00 18.68 0.34
CA GLN A 142 -12.58 19.55 1.36
C GLN A 142 -13.99 19.13 1.74
N PHE A 143 -14.45 19.64 2.85
CA PHE A 143 -15.84 19.60 3.28
C PHE A 143 -16.26 21.01 3.73
N PRO A 144 -17.34 21.56 3.15
CA PRO A 144 -18.38 20.95 2.29
C PRO A 144 -17.85 20.35 1.00
N ASN A 145 -18.50 19.29 0.53
CA ASN A 145 -18.15 18.59 -0.69
C ASN A 145 -19.43 18.17 -1.43
N PRO A 146 -19.58 18.47 -2.74
CA PRO A 146 -20.80 18.20 -3.50
C PRO A 146 -21.11 16.71 -3.69
N TRP A 147 -20.13 15.84 -3.43
CA TRP A 147 -20.31 14.39 -3.48
C TRP A 147 -20.78 13.76 -2.18
N SER A 148 -21.01 14.60 -1.14
CA SER A 148 -21.41 14.14 0.19
C SER A 148 -22.43 15.07 0.83
N ASP A 149 -23.69 14.68 0.79
CA ASP A 149 -24.79 15.43 1.40
C ASP A 149 -24.72 15.49 2.94
N ASP A 150 -23.88 14.63 3.54
CA ASP A 150 -23.65 14.57 4.98
C ASP A 150 -22.65 15.60 5.50
N PHE A 151 -21.76 16.12 4.65
CA PHE A 151 -20.65 16.99 5.06
C PHE A 151 -20.87 18.41 4.52
N THR A 152 -21.87 19.09 5.05
CA THR A 152 -22.29 20.42 4.61
C THR A 152 -21.89 21.51 5.61
N ASP A 153 -21.84 22.75 5.15
CA ASP A 153 -21.68 23.95 5.98
C ASP A 153 -22.74 24.06 7.06
N LYS A 154 -24.00 23.71 6.74
CA LYS A 154 -25.13 23.65 7.70
C LYS A 154 -24.87 22.68 8.84
N LYS A 155 -24.03 21.65 8.65
CA LYS A 155 -23.61 20.72 9.70
C LYS A 155 -22.31 21.16 10.40
N GLY A 156 -21.79 22.33 10.06
CA GLY A 156 -20.61 22.94 10.66
C GLY A 156 -19.30 22.55 10.02
N PHE A 157 -19.31 22.01 8.80
CA PHE A 157 -18.10 21.68 8.07
C PHE A 157 -17.51 22.92 7.41
N ASN A 158 -16.22 23.15 7.66
CA ASN A 158 -15.34 24.05 6.92
C ASN A 158 -13.92 23.57 7.13
N ILE A 159 -13.47 22.63 6.27
CA ILE A 159 -12.17 21.98 6.49
C ILE A 159 -11.64 21.36 5.20
N ARG A 160 -10.33 21.44 5.01
CA ARG A 160 -9.53 20.54 4.19
C ARG A 160 -8.81 19.56 5.12
N PRO A 161 -9.29 18.31 5.24
CA PRO A 161 -8.83 17.38 6.28
C PRO A 161 -7.33 17.13 6.26
N PHE A 162 -6.73 16.97 5.07
CA PHE A 162 -5.30 16.73 4.92
C PHE A 162 -4.48 17.88 5.53
N ILE A 163 -4.79 19.12 5.15
CA ILE A 163 -4.10 20.32 5.66
C ILE A 163 -4.33 20.50 7.17
N ALA A 164 -5.56 20.32 7.63
CA ALA A 164 -5.89 20.48 9.05
C ALA A 164 -5.15 19.47 9.92
N VAL A 165 -4.97 18.23 9.44
CA VAL A 165 -4.21 17.19 10.16
C VAL A 165 -2.72 17.47 10.11
N LEU A 166 -2.17 18.03 9.01
CA LEU A 166 -0.78 18.52 8.97
C LEU A 166 -0.57 19.60 10.06
N HIS A 167 -1.45 20.60 10.16
CA HIS A 167 -1.38 21.62 11.23
C HIS A 167 -1.47 21.00 12.62
N LEU A 168 -2.42 20.08 12.83
CA LEU A 168 -2.60 19.43 14.12
C LEU A 168 -1.33 18.67 14.54
N ILE A 169 -0.78 17.82 13.65
CA ILE A 169 0.43 17.03 13.96
C ILE A 169 1.65 17.92 14.09
N ASN A 170 1.78 19.01 13.32
CA ASN A 170 2.88 19.95 13.49
C ASN A 170 2.90 20.54 14.92
N LYS A 171 1.73 20.83 15.50
CA LYS A 171 1.61 21.33 16.88
C LYS A 171 1.93 20.28 17.95
N ILE A 172 1.49 19.05 17.78
CA ILE A 172 1.57 18.00 18.81
C ILE A 172 2.62 16.92 18.51
N LYS A 173 3.30 17.05 17.39
CA LYS A 173 4.40 16.24 16.82
C LYS A 173 3.99 14.86 16.32
N LYS A 174 3.14 14.13 17.01
CA LYS A 174 2.71 12.78 16.63
C LYS A 174 1.35 12.44 17.25
N LEU A 175 0.64 11.50 16.64
CA LEU A 175 -0.61 10.91 17.15
C LEU A 175 -0.47 9.40 17.25
N SER A 176 -1.02 8.78 18.29
CA SER A 176 -1.28 7.34 18.27
C SER A 176 -2.43 7.02 17.32
N ARG A 177 -2.56 5.73 16.91
CA ARG A 177 -3.69 5.27 16.08
C ARG A 177 -5.04 5.61 16.71
N GLU A 178 -5.17 5.42 18.03
CA GLU A 178 -6.40 5.74 18.76
C GLU A 178 -6.67 7.25 18.77
N GLU A 179 -5.67 8.08 19.06
CA GLU A 179 -5.81 9.54 19.03
C GLU A 179 -6.21 10.01 17.62
N PHE A 180 -5.59 9.46 16.58
CA PHE A 180 -5.92 9.79 15.20
C PHE A 180 -7.38 9.42 14.87
N ALA A 181 -7.81 8.20 15.22
CA ALA A 181 -9.16 7.72 14.93
C ALA A 181 -10.24 8.56 15.63
N ILE A 182 -9.97 9.03 16.86
CA ILE A 182 -10.93 9.81 17.64
C ILE A 182 -10.95 11.27 17.20
N PHE A 183 -9.78 11.91 17.07
CA PHE A 183 -9.72 13.36 16.93
C PHE A 183 -9.65 13.83 15.47
N CYS A 184 -9.05 13.08 14.54
CA CYS A 184 -8.95 13.55 13.17
C CYS A 184 -10.30 13.53 12.44
N PRO A 185 -11.08 12.43 12.38
CA PRO A 185 -12.39 12.44 11.71
C PRO A 185 -13.42 13.38 12.36
N THR A 186 -13.27 13.69 13.64
CA THR A 186 -14.16 14.62 14.36
C THR A 186 -13.76 16.09 14.24
N LEU A 187 -12.55 16.39 13.75
CA LEU A 187 -12.12 17.74 13.42
C LEU A 187 -12.80 18.17 12.11
N ILE A 188 -13.94 18.82 12.22
CA ILE A 188 -14.78 19.20 11.07
C ILE A 188 -14.65 20.67 10.68
N HIS A 189 -13.95 21.47 11.47
CA HIS A 189 -13.75 22.88 11.22
C HIS A 189 -12.31 23.30 11.52
N PHE A 190 -11.66 23.98 10.59
CA PHE A 190 -10.24 24.36 10.69
C PHE A 190 -9.91 25.22 11.92
N LYS A 191 -10.82 26.11 12.36
CA LYS A 191 -10.64 26.94 13.58
C LYS A 191 -10.55 26.11 14.87
N ASP A 192 -10.98 24.86 14.84
CA ASP A 192 -10.92 23.99 16.03
C ASP A 192 -9.57 23.28 16.21
N ILE A 193 -8.59 23.45 15.30
CA ILE A 193 -7.26 22.79 15.36
C ILE A 193 -6.59 23.01 16.73
N ASP A 194 -6.57 24.25 17.23
CA ASP A 194 -5.96 24.56 18.53
C ASP A 194 -6.72 23.94 19.72
N LYS A 195 -8.04 23.88 19.62
CA LYS A 195 -8.87 23.23 20.63
C LYS A 195 -8.60 21.72 20.67
N TYR A 196 -8.47 21.08 19.50
CA TYR A 196 -8.18 19.65 19.40
C TYR A 196 -6.77 19.31 19.87
N SER A 197 -5.78 20.16 19.59
CA SER A 197 -4.43 20.00 20.15
C SER A 197 -4.44 19.99 21.68
N LYS A 198 -5.20 20.90 22.30
CA LYS A 198 -5.38 20.95 23.75
C LYS A 198 -6.10 19.71 24.31
N TYR A 199 -7.10 19.18 23.61
CA TYR A 199 -7.77 17.94 24.01
C TYR A 199 -6.82 16.75 24.01
N ILE A 200 -5.99 16.61 22.98
CA ILE A 200 -5.02 15.52 22.87
C ILE A 200 -3.96 15.64 23.99
N LEU A 201 -3.40 16.83 24.21
CA LEU A 201 -2.45 17.05 25.29
C LEU A 201 -3.05 16.76 26.67
N LYS A 202 -4.31 17.14 26.88
CA LYS A 202 -5.05 16.80 28.11
C LYS A 202 -5.25 15.30 28.26
N LEU A 203 -5.64 14.59 27.19
CA LEU A 203 -5.77 13.12 27.21
C LEU A 203 -4.46 12.46 27.62
N ARG A 204 -3.32 12.95 27.08
CA ARG A 204 -2.00 12.42 27.38
C ARG A 204 -1.56 12.67 28.82
N SER A 205 -2.01 13.76 29.46
CA SER A 205 -1.70 14.08 30.85
C SER A 205 -2.45 13.20 31.88
N LEU A 206 -3.50 12.48 31.46
CA LEU A 206 -4.26 11.59 32.33
C LEU A 206 -3.48 10.31 32.61
N LYS A 207 -3.42 9.91 33.89
CA LYS A 207 -2.56 8.81 34.35
C LYS A 207 -3.20 7.44 34.19
N SER A 208 -4.50 7.32 34.41
CA SER A 208 -5.18 6.03 34.39
C SER A 208 -5.97 5.79 33.09
N LYS A 209 -6.06 4.53 32.67
CA LYS A 209 -6.89 4.13 31.53
C LYS A 209 -8.35 4.54 31.73
N SER A 210 -8.89 4.38 32.95
CA SER A 210 -10.27 4.76 33.27
C SER A 210 -10.53 6.25 33.08
N GLU A 211 -9.58 7.13 33.45
CA GLU A 211 -9.71 8.59 33.21
C GLU A 211 -9.66 8.91 31.72
N LYS A 212 -8.78 8.26 30.95
CA LYS A 212 -8.70 8.42 29.51
C LYS A 212 -10.00 8.00 28.83
N ASP A 213 -10.52 6.82 29.16
CA ASP A 213 -11.78 6.30 28.61
C ASP A 213 -12.97 7.23 28.95
N ARG A 214 -13.02 7.76 30.16
CA ARG A 214 -14.04 8.73 30.59
C ARG A 214 -13.94 10.03 29.80
N PHE A 215 -12.73 10.53 29.59
CA PHE A 215 -12.49 11.74 28.82
C PHE A 215 -12.93 11.58 27.37
N ILE A 216 -12.52 10.48 26.72
CA ILE A 216 -12.92 10.15 25.33
C ILE A 216 -14.44 10.02 25.21
N LYS A 217 -15.07 9.28 26.12
CA LYS A 217 -16.54 9.14 26.13
C LYS A 217 -17.26 10.48 26.27
N LYS A 218 -16.75 11.37 27.15
CA LYS A 218 -17.30 12.72 27.31
C LYS A 218 -17.16 13.52 26.03
N PHE A 219 -15.96 13.57 25.44
CA PHE A 219 -15.68 14.26 24.18
C PHE A 219 -16.61 13.79 23.05
N LEU A 220 -16.74 12.47 22.86
CA LEU A 220 -17.58 11.90 21.80
C LEU A 220 -19.08 12.20 22.02
N LYS A 221 -19.57 12.15 23.26
CA LYS A 221 -20.95 12.54 23.57
C LYS A 221 -21.22 14.00 23.22
N GLU A 222 -20.30 14.88 23.53
CA GLU A 222 -20.38 16.31 23.19
C GLU A 222 -20.34 16.51 21.67
N PHE A 223 -19.46 15.81 20.97
CA PHE A 223 -19.36 15.88 19.51
C PHE A 223 -20.65 15.43 18.83
N TYR A 224 -21.18 14.25 19.18
CA TYR A 224 -22.40 13.72 18.58
C TYR A 224 -23.69 14.37 19.11
N GLY A 225 -23.62 15.17 20.16
CA GLY A 225 -24.79 15.74 20.81
C GLY A 225 -25.71 14.67 21.39
N THR A 226 -25.17 13.60 21.99
CA THR A 226 -25.94 12.46 22.50
C THR A 226 -25.68 12.18 23.97
N LYS A 227 -26.66 11.63 24.68
CA LYS A 227 -26.51 11.16 26.08
C LYS A 227 -25.80 9.79 26.14
N SER A 228 -25.95 8.97 25.10
CA SER A 228 -25.32 7.64 25.02
C SER A 228 -24.71 7.43 23.64
N LEU A 229 -23.51 6.81 23.60
CA LEU A 229 -22.84 6.42 22.36
C LEU A 229 -23.31 5.03 21.96
N THR A 230 -23.59 4.85 20.68
CA THR A 230 -23.79 3.52 20.11
C THR A 230 -22.45 2.89 19.73
N ARG A 231 -22.41 1.56 19.71
CA ARG A 231 -21.23 0.83 19.26
C ARG A 231 -20.85 1.22 17.83
N ILE A 232 -21.83 1.35 16.94
CA ILE A 232 -21.63 1.73 15.53
C ILE A 232 -20.94 3.10 15.42
N GLN A 233 -21.30 4.09 16.27
CA GLN A 233 -20.64 5.40 16.24
C GLN A 233 -19.15 5.32 16.58
N VAL A 234 -18.79 4.44 17.51
CA VAL A 234 -17.39 4.25 17.93
C VAL A 234 -16.63 3.44 16.87
N ASP A 235 -17.19 2.32 16.42
CA ASP A 235 -16.56 1.46 15.42
C ASP A 235 -16.31 2.23 14.11
N ASN A 236 -17.25 3.05 13.65
CA ASN A 236 -17.08 3.90 12.48
C ASN A 236 -15.93 4.91 12.60
N LEU A 237 -15.67 5.46 13.80
CA LEU A 237 -14.53 6.36 13.98
C LEU A 237 -13.19 5.66 13.75
N PHE A 238 -13.04 4.43 14.26
CA PHE A 238 -11.84 3.65 14.04
C PHE A 238 -11.69 3.25 12.57
N ASP A 239 -12.79 2.88 11.90
CA ASP A 239 -12.78 2.56 10.47
C ASP A 239 -12.42 3.79 9.61
N TYR A 240 -12.98 4.97 9.92
CA TYR A 240 -12.69 6.22 9.20
C TYR A 240 -11.24 6.69 9.45
N GLY A 241 -10.77 6.56 10.70
CA GLY A 241 -9.41 6.92 11.07
C GLY A 241 -8.37 6.00 10.40
N ASP A 242 -8.58 4.68 10.44
CA ASP A 242 -7.71 3.72 9.77
C ASP A 242 -7.64 3.97 8.26
N ASN A 243 -8.81 4.19 7.64
CA ASN A 243 -8.90 4.55 6.24
C ASN A 243 -8.12 5.84 5.92
N ALA A 244 -8.41 6.94 6.63
CA ALA A 244 -7.75 8.21 6.40
C ALA A 244 -6.23 8.14 6.58
N MET A 245 -5.76 7.40 7.59
CA MET A 245 -4.33 7.22 7.86
C MET A 245 -3.63 6.51 6.70
N ARG A 246 -4.25 5.49 6.08
CA ARG A 246 -3.71 4.80 4.90
C ARG A 246 -3.60 5.73 3.70
N TYR A 247 -4.64 6.52 3.45
CA TYR A 247 -4.66 7.52 2.38
C TYR A 247 -3.60 8.60 2.60
N PHE A 248 -3.43 9.10 3.83
CA PHE A 248 -2.44 10.13 4.15
C PHE A 248 -1.00 9.60 4.05
N ARG A 249 -0.76 8.40 4.57
CA ARG A 249 0.55 7.75 4.47
C ARG A 249 1.02 7.62 3.02
N LEU A 250 0.12 7.27 2.10
CA LEU A 250 0.46 7.07 0.69
C LEU A 250 1.02 8.34 0.03
N THR A 251 0.66 9.52 0.54
CA THR A 251 1.19 10.81 0.03
C THR A 251 2.67 11.03 0.31
N ARG A 252 3.28 10.27 1.22
CA ARG A 252 4.65 10.45 1.72
C ARG A 252 4.88 11.75 2.53
N TYR A 253 3.82 12.46 2.93
CA TYR A 253 3.91 13.62 3.83
C TYR A 253 3.66 13.24 5.29
N PHE A 254 3.13 12.05 5.52
CA PHE A 254 2.93 11.46 6.84
C PHE A 254 3.75 10.18 6.98
N ARG A 255 4.43 10.07 8.10
CA ARG A 255 5.20 8.90 8.49
C ARG A 255 4.45 8.11 9.55
N VAL A 256 4.17 6.86 9.27
CA VAL A 256 3.58 5.92 10.22
C VAL A 256 4.67 4.99 10.73
N THR A 257 4.92 4.99 12.03
CA THR A 257 5.94 4.14 12.67
C THR A 257 5.29 3.20 13.69
N LYS A 258 5.77 1.96 13.71
CA LYS A 258 5.39 0.97 14.72
C LYS A 258 6.31 1.12 15.92
N GLN A 259 5.76 1.46 17.07
CA GLN A 259 6.47 1.56 18.34
C GLN A 259 6.56 0.17 19.00
N PRO A 260 7.49 -0.05 19.96
CA PRO A 260 7.45 -1.23 20.81
C PRO A 260 6.05 -1.47 21.38
N LEU A 261 5.63 -2.73 21.52
CA LEU A 261 4.29 -3.17 21.92
C LEU A 261 3.20 -3.05 20.82
N GLY A 262 3.60 -2.90 19.56
CA GLY A 262 2.64 -2.87 18.42
C GLY A 262 1.82 -1.58 18.32
N LEU A 263 2.22 -0.51 19.00
CA LEU A 263 1.54 0.78 18.96
C LEU A 263 1.92 1.53 17.67
N TRP A 264 0.93 1.87 16.88
CA TRP A 264 1.12 2.69 15.68
C TRP A 264 1.09 4.18 16.04
N VAL A 265 2.02 4.91 15.47
CA VAL A 265 2.15 6.36 15.64
C VAL A 265 2.30 7.01 14.28
N ILE A 266 1.49 8.05 14.02
CA ILE A 266 1.59 8.89 12.83
C ILE A 266 2.19 10.24 13.17
N GLY A 267 3.20 10.66 12.42
CA GLY A 267 3.87 11.95 12.48
C GLY A 267 4.01 12.57 11.10
N LEU A 268 4.69 13.71 11.02
CA LEU A 268 5.07 14.31 9.73
C LEU A 268 6.35 13.64 9.23
N GLU A 269 6.50 13.60 7.90
CA GLU A 269 7.70 13.06 7.25
C GLU A 269 8.87 14.06 7.40
N PRO A 270 9.95 13.71 8.12
CA PRO A 270 11.03 14.64 8.40
C PRO A 270 11.73 15.19 7.14
N THR A 271 11.81 14.39 6.09
CA THR A 271 12.49 14.75 4.85
C THR A 271 11.68 15.72 3.97
N ARG A 272 10.41 15.94 4.33
CA ARG A 272 9.49 16.88 3.66
C ARG A 272 9.10 18.07 4.50
N MET A 273 9.81 18.31 5.62
CA MET A 273 9.44 19.39 6.53
C MET A 273 9.43 20.77 5.90
N LYS A 274 10.36 21.08 4.98
CA LYS A 274 10.36 22.35 4.25
C LYS A 274 9.12 22.56 3.39
N GLU A 275 8.72 21.51 2.66
CA GLU A 275 7.48 21.52 1.88
C GLU A 275 6.26 21.68 2.78
N ILE A 276 6.23 20.96 3.91
CA ILE A 276 5.14 21.04 4.90
C ILE A 276 5.07 22.44 5.50
N GLU A 277 6.18 23.05 5.90
CA GLU A 277 6.23 24.41 6.43
C GLU A 277 5.65 25.43 5.43
N GLN A 278 6.01 25.31 4.15
CA GLN A 278 5.51 26.19 3.10
C GLN A 278 4.00 25.98 2.84
N LEU A 279 3.52 24.72 2.88
CA LEU A 279 2.09 24.42 2.78
C LEU A 279 1.30 25.02 3.95
N LEU A 280 1.81 24.87 5.18
CA LEU A 280 1.15 25.38 6.39
C LEU A 280 1.19 26.91 6.48
N ALA A 281 2.18 27.55 5.86
CA ALA A 281 2.23 29.01 5.76
C ALA A 281 1.19 29.55 4.75
N LEU A 282 0.88 28.78 3.70
CA LEU A 282 -0.08 29.20 2.65
C LEU A 282 -1.52 28.81 2.99
N TYR A 283 -1.73 27.65 3.62
CA TYR A 283 -3.05 27.05 3.83
C TYR A 283 -3.34 26.84 5.32
N ASP A 284 -4.41 27.45 5.80
CA ASP A 284 -4.87 27.33 7.21
C ASP A 284 -5.77 26.11 7.47
N GLY A 285 -6.13 25.35 6.43
CA GLY A 285 -7.02 24.21 6.50
C GLY A 285 -8.49 24.52 6.25
N SER A 286 -8.84 25.77 5.94
CA SER A 286 -10.22 26.16 5.55
C SER A 286 -10.60 25.58 4.18
N ALA A 287 -11.89 25.35 3.97
CA ALA A 287 -12.42 25.04 2.66
C ALA A 287 -12.33 26.27 1.74
N ILE A 288 -12.09 26.03 0.47
CA ILE A 288 -12.11 27.05 -0.59
C ILE A 288 -13.55 27.25 -1.01
N ASN A 289 -13.97 28.50 -1.18
CA ASN A 289 -15.28 28.83 -1.73
C ASN A 289 -15.18 28.86 -3.27
N PHE A 290 -16.08 28.13 -3.92
CA PHE A 290 -16.27 28.13 -5.36
C PHE A 290 -17.63 28.75 -5.67
N GLU A 291 -17.76 29.48 -6.77
CA GLU A 291 -19.03 30.05 -7.20
C GLU A 291 -20.01 28.97 -7.66
N THR A 292 -19.48 27.95 -8.32
CA THR A 292 -20.26 26.83 -8.84
C THR A 292 -19.69 25.47 -8.42
N VAL A 293 -20.51 24.44 -8.48
CA VAL A 293 -20.07 23.05 -8.26
C VAL A 293 -19.10 22.61 -9.37
N ASP A 294 -19.33 23.06 -10.59
CA ASP A 294 -18.50 22.70 -11.75
C ASP A 294 -17.08 23.24 -11.59
N GLU A 295 -16.90 24.47 -11.13
CA GLU A 295 -15.57 25.01 -10.81
C GLU A 295 -14.82 24.16 -9.78
N TYR A 296 -15.53 23.69 -8.73
CA TYR A 296 -14.89 22.81 -7.77
C TYR A 296 -14.53 21.45 -8.37
N ILE A 297 -15.38 20.91 -9.25
CA ILE A 297 -15.12 19.65 -9.93
C ILE A 297 -13.91 19.79 -10.86
N ASP A 298 -13.84 20.86 -11.61
CA ASP A 298 -12.69 21.16 -12.50
C ASP A 298 -11.39 21.30 -11.69
N TYR A 299 -11.43 22.08 -10.61
CA TYR A 299 -10.31 22.22 -9.68
C TYR A 299 -9.88 20.86 -9.08
N LEU A 300 -10.84 20.04 -8.65
CA LEU A 300 -10.58 18.75 -8.04
C LEU A 300 -9.95 17.75 -9.04
N SER A 301 -10.35 17.86 -10.31
CA SER A 301 -9.95 16.94 -11.39
C SER A 301 -8.62 17.31 -12.05
N ASP A 302 -8.08 18.50 -11.78
CA ASP A 302 -6.85 19.00 -12.38
C ASP A 302 -5.63 18.61 -11.53
N ILE A 303 -4.64 17.91 -12.13
CA ILE A 303 -3.40 17.50 -11.45
C ILE A 303 -2.49 18.72 -11.16
N ASP A 304 -2.56 19.76 -11.98
CA ASP A 304 -1.74 20.95 -11.82
C ASP A 304 -2.23 21.82 -10.66
N LYS A 305 -3.47 21.62 -10.21
CA LYS A 305 -4.05 22.33 -9.06
C LYS A 305 -3.99 21.52 -7.77
N PRO A 306 -3.85 22.20 -6.59
CA PRO A 306 -3.36 23.58 -6.51
C PRO A 306 -1.90 23.65 -6.95
N GLU A 307 -1.49 24.77 -7.46
CA GLU A 307 -0.07 25.06 -7.62
C GLU A 307 0.59 25.05 -6.24
N LEU A 308 1.76 24.42 -6.15
CA LEU A 308 2.44 24.26 -4.87
C LEU A 308 3.29 25.51 -4.59
N PRO A 309 3.50 25.90 -3.31
CA PRO A 309 4.29 27.08 -2.97
C PRO A 309 5.66 27.12 -3.64
N TRP A 310 6.31 25.96 -3.77
CA TRP A 310 7.61 25.80 -4.44
C TRP A 310 7.52 25.67 -5.97
N GLU A 311 6.32 25.64 -6.55
CA GLU A 311 6.09 25.76 -8.01
C GLU A 311 5.86 27.20 -8.42
N LEU A 312 5.36 28.04 -7.51
CA LEU A 312 5.01 29.44 -7.76
C LEU A 312 6.17 30.42 -7.55
N ASP A 313 7.11 30.09 -6.68
CA ASP A 313 8.12 31.00 -6.18
C ASP A 313 9.50 30.33 -6.25
N TYR A 314 10.40 30.95 -7.03
CA TYR A 314 11.76 30.44 -7.25
C TYR A 314 12.55 30.29 -5.94
N GLU A 315 12.47 31.25 -5.01
CA GLU A 315 13.21 31.19 -3.75
C GLU A 315 12.66 30.07 -2.86
N LYS A 316 11.35 29.86 -2.85
CA LYS A 316 10.73 28.74 -2.14
C LYS A 316 11.12 27.39 -2.74
N SER A 317 11.20 27.30 -4.07
CA SER A 317 11.71 26.11 -4.75
C SER A 317 13.15 25.83 -4.35
N LYS A 318 13.99 26.86 -4.38
CA LYS A 318 15.40 26.79 -3.98
C LYS A 318 15.57 26.34 -2.54
N ASP A 319 14.76 26.86 -1.62
CA ASP A 319 14.76 26.45 -0.21
C ASP A 319 14.47 24.95 -0.02
N VAL A 320 13.49 24.41 -0.74
CA VAL A 320 13.16 22.98 -0.71
C VAL A 320 14.31 22.16 -1.27
N VAL A 321 14.88 22.57 -2.42
CA VAL A 321 16.01 21.90 -3.05
C VAL A 321 17.24 21.89 -2.14
N LEU A 322 17.61 23.04 -1.56
CA LEU A 322 18.76 23.14 -0.66
C LEU A 322 18.58 22.25 0.58
N SER A 323 17.39 22.26 1.17
CA SER A 323 17.08 21.39 2.30
C SER A 323 17.21 19.90 1.93
N LEU A 324 16.78 19.51 0.73
CA LEU A 324 16.91 18.13 0.27
C LEU A 324 18.36 17.78 -0.09
N ILE A 325 19.14 18.70 -0.64
CA ILE A 325 20.58 18.52 -0.86
C ILE A 325 21.29 18.22 0.47
N ASP A 326 21.01 18.96 1.53
CA ASP A 326 21.61 18.71 2.85
C ASP A 326 21.26 17.31 3.39
N ILE A 327 20.01 16.87 3.19
CA ILE A 327 19.58 15.52 3.55
C ILE A 327 20.33 14.47 2.72
N VAL A 328 20.41 14.66 1.39
CA VAL A 328 21.12 13.74 0.48
C VAL A 328 22.60 13.66 0.82
N ARG A 329 23.25 14.79 1.12
CA ARG A 329 24.65 14.83 1.56
C ARG A 329 24.83 14.01 2.83
N LYS A 330 24.00 14.23 3.83
CA LYS A 330 24.05 13.47 5.08
C LYS A 330 23.88 11.98 4.85
N ASP A 331 22.86 11.57 4.05
CA ASP A 331 22.62 10.16 3.76
C ASP A 331 23.78 9.53 2.98
N PHE A 332 24.44 10.28 2.08
CA PHE A 332 25.64 9.87 1.35
C PHE A 332 26.86 9.74 2.29
N ASP A 333 27.08 10.73 3.17
CA ASP A 333 28.19 10.71 4.13
C ASP A 333 28.11 9.52 5.08
N ASP A 334 26.92 9.11 5.44
CA ASP A 334 26.63 7.92 6.25
C ASP A 334 26.92 6.59 5.54
N LEU A 335 27.18 6.59 4.21
CA LEU A 335 27.52 5.37 3.49
C LEU A 335 28.99 4.95 3.77
N PRO A 336 29.27 3.64 3.85
CA PRO A 336 30.64 3.12 3.78
C PRO A 336 31.36 3.52 2.47
N ASP A 337 32.66 3.78 2.52
CA ASP A 337 33.42 4.31 1.37
C ASP A 337 33.33 3.44 0.11
N VAL A 338 33.31 2.12 0.27
CA VAL A 338 33.13 1.16 -0.84
C VAL A 338 31.79 1.36 -1.56
N LEU A 339 30.77 1.82 -0.84
CA LEU A 339 29.43 2.04 -1.40
C LEU A 339 29.28 3.46 -1.95
N LYS A 340 29.97 4.45 -1.38
CA LYS A 340 30.04 5.80 -1.94
C LYS A 340 30.50 5.76 -3.39
N ALA A 341 31.51 4.94 -3.70
CA ALA A 341 32.04 4.80 -5.05
C ALA A 341 30.99 4.39 -6.11
N LYS A 342 29.90 3.72 -5.70
CA LYS A 342 28.84 3.30 -6.63
C LYS A 342 27.98 4.43 -7.15
N VAL A 343 27.79 5.48 -6.37
CA VAL A 343 26.92 6.61 -6.66
C VAL A 343 27.64 7.95 -6.69
N ALA A 344 28.96 7.96 -6.49
CA ALA A 344 29.76 9.16 -6.36
C ALA A 344 29.63 10.12 -7.56
N GLU A 345 29.70 9.59 -8.79
CA GLU A 345 29.61 10.39 -10.00
C GLU A 345 28.23 11.07 -10.13
N VAL A 346 27.14 10.34 -9.90
CA VAL A 346 25.77 10.87 -9.95
C VAL A 346 25.54 11.82 -8.78
N PHE A 347 26.07 11.50 -7.60
CA PHE A 347 25.99 12.36 -6.43
C PHE A 347 26.68 13.70 -6.67
N GLU A 348 27.97 13.70 -7.05
CA GLU A 348 28.75 14.91 -7.29
C GLU A 348 28.12 15.80 -8.38
N SER A 349 27.73 15.21 -9.51
CA SER A 349 27.11 15.94 -10.62
C SER A 349 25.73 16.52 -10.25
N THR A 350 25.03 15.88 -9.31
CA THR A 350 23.70 16.34 -8.89
C THR A 350 23.79 17.37 -7.78
N VAL A 351 24.54 17.08 -6.70
CA VAL A 351 24.57 17.92 -5.49
C VAL A 351 25.32 19.25 -5.72
N ASN A 352 26.26 19.31 -6.67
CA ASN A 352 27.04 20.50 -7.01
C ASN A 352 26.50 21.25 -8.25
N ALA A 353 25.30 20.94 -8.72
CA ALA A 353 24.67 21.66 -9.84
C ALA A 353 24.41 23.12 -9.47
N ASP A 354 24.69 24.04 -10.42
CA ASP A 354 24.38 25.44 -10.23
C ASP A 354 22.89 25.72 -10.41
N LEU A 355 22.19 25.87 -9.28
CA LEU A 355 20.77 26.14 -9.27
C LEU A 355 20.36 27.45 -9.92
N ASN A 356 21.27 28.44 -10.00
CA ASN A 356 20.97 29.76 -10.59
C ASN A 356 20.82 29.69 -12.12
N THR A 357 21.23 28.58 -12.73
CA THR A 357 21.06 28.36 -14.18
C THR A 357 19.71 27.72 -14.52
N LEU A 358 18.92 27.34 -13.53
CA LEU A 358 17.65 26.63 -13.69
C LEU A 358 16.48 27.64 -13.60
N ASP A 359 15.52 27.49 -14.50
CA ASP A 359 14.20 28.12 -14.37
C ASP A 359 13.30 27.30 -13.41
N SER A 360 12.08 27.78 -13.16
CA SER A 360 11.14 27.11 -12.25
C SER A 360 10.82 25.66 -12.66
N ARG A 361 10.80 25.35 -13.97
CA ARG A 361 10.60 23.97 -14.46
C ARG A 361 11.85 23.13 -14.27
N GLY A 362 13.01 23.70 -14.50
CA GLY A 362 14.30 23.07 -14.26
C GLY A 362 14.48 22.69 -12.79
N ILE A 363 14.10 23.56 -11.86
CA ILE A 363 14.14 23.29 -10.41
C ILE A 363 13.18 22.17 -10.01
N ALA A 364 11.96 22.13 -10.54
CA ALA A 364 11.02 21.04 -10.27
C ALA A 364 11.55 19.69 -10.78
N SER A 365 12.13 19.68 -11.99
CA SER A 365 12.80 18.48 -12.52
C SER A 365 14.00 18.07 -11.67
N PHE A 366 14.78 19.04 -11.22
CA PHE A 366 15.93 18.82 -10.37
C PHE A 366 15.55 18.26 -9.00
N LEU A 367 14.47 18.73 -8.40
CA LEU A 367 13.92 18.18 -7.15
C LEU A 367 13.58 16.70 -7.30
N ASN A 368 12.98 16.31 -8.41
CA ASN A 368 12.68 14.89 -8.69
C ASN A 368 13.96 14.06 -8.87
N LYS A 369 14.98 14.61 -9.54
CA LYS A 369 16.29 13.97 -9.68
C LYS A 369 16.97 13.74 -8.31
N LEU A 370 16.92 14.74 -7.42
CA LEU A 370 17.43 14.60 -6.06
C LEU A 370 16.69 13.54 -5.25
N ARG A 371 15.37 13.45 -5.38
CA ARG A 371 14.57 12.41 -4.71
C ARG A 371 14.94 11.01 -5.22
N SER A 372 15.12 10.86 -6.54
CA SER A 372 15.56 9.61 -7.14
C SER A 372 16.94 9.21 -6.64
N LEU A 373 17.89 10.13 -6.62
CA LEU A 373 19.23 9.91 -6.07
C LEU A 373 19.18 9.50 -4.59
N ARG A 374 18.38 10.21 -3.79
CA ARG A 374 18.20 9.85 -2.37
C ARG A 374 17.63 8.45 -2.21
N SER A 375 16.62 8.10 -2.99
CA SER A 375 16.02 6.76 -2.97
C SER A 375 17.06 5.68 -3.26
N GLU A 376 17.93 5.90 -4.25
CA GLU A 376 19.04 5.00 -4.57
C GLU A 376 20.04 4.89 -3.42
N ILE A 377 20.45 6.02 -2.82
CA ILE A 377 21.35 6.04 -1.65
C ILE A 377 20.74 5.25 -0.48
N ILE A 378 19.47 5.48 -0.17
CA ILE A 378 18.77 4.77 0.92
C ILE A 378 18.68 3.27 0.63
N GLU A 379 18.43 2.89 -0.60
CA GLU A 379 18.39 1.48 -1.01
C GLU A 379 19.76 0.80 -0.87
N ILE A 380 20.83 1.46 -1.35
CA ILE A 380 22.22 0.98 -1.20
C ILE A 380 22.57 0.88 0.29
N LYS A 381 22.27 1.90 1.10
CA LYS A 381 22.51 1.91 2.54
C LYS A 381 21.80 0.74 3.22
N ARG A 382 20.51 0.53 2.93
CA ARG A 382 19.73 -0.59 3.47
C ARG A 382 20.27 -1.94 3.00
N GLY A 383 20.54 -2.08 1.72
CA GLY A 383 21.14 -3.29 1.18
C GLY A 383 22.45 -3.65 1.85
N SER A 384 23.31 -2.67 2.14
CA SER A 384 24.59 -2.92 2.82
C SER A 384 24.43 -3.28 4.30
N ILE A 385 23.52 -2.62 5.00
CA ILE A 385 23.20 -2.95 6.40
C ILE A 385 22.59 -4.34 6.51
N LEU A 386 21.76 -4.72 5.54
CA LEU A 386 21.11 -6.01 5.49
C LEU A 386 22.09 -7.13 5.10
N ARG A 387 23.00 -6.85 4.16
CA ARG A 387 23.88 -7.87 3.60
C ARG A 387 24.68 -8.58 4.70
N LYS A 388 24.41 -9.90 4.87
CA LYS A 388 24.99 -10.76 5.91
C LYS A 388 24.78 -10.28 7.34
N ASN A 389 23.76 -9.44 7.59
CA ASN A 389 23.39 -9.01 8.94
C ASN A 389 22.58 -10.10 9.65
N ILE A 390 23.27 -11.05 10.22
CA ILE A 390 22.67 -12.20 10.91
C ILE A 390 21.81 -11.77 12.09
N ASN A 391 22.16 -10.70 12.80
CA ASN A 391 21.36 -10.24 13.94
C ASN A 391 19.97 -9.76 13.47
N GLN A 392 19.91 -9.01 12.39
CA GLN A 392 18.63 -8.59 11.81
C GLN A 392 17.83 -9.79 11.28
N LEU A 393 18.49 -10.78 10.69
CA LEU A 393 17.82 -12.01 10.27
C LEU A 393 17.24 -12.77 11.47
N LYS A 394 17.96 -12.85 12.59
CA LYS A 394 17.45 -13.42 13.85
C LYS A 394 16.26 -12.66 14.39
N ASP A 395 16.27 -11.31 14.28
CA ASP A 395 15.12 -10.48 14.68
C ASP A 395 13.89 -10.77 13.82
N ILE A 396 14.04 -10.85 12.49
CA ILE A 396 12.95 -11.24 11.57
C ILE A 396 12.44 -12.65 11.91
N LEU A 397 13.34 -13.62 12.10
CA LEU A 397 12.97 -14.98 12.51
C LEU A 397 12.21 -15.01 13.84
N SER A 398 12.57 -14.14 14.79
CA SER A 398 11.83 -14.03 16.06
C SER A 398 10.38 -13.59 15.85
N VAL A 399 10.12 -12.73 14.86
CA VAL A 399 8.76 -12.32 14.46
C VAL A 399 8.03 -13.49 13.81
N PHE A 400 8.66 -14.19 12.87
CA PHE A 400 8.05 -15.33 12.17
C PHE A 400 7.68 -16.49 13.10
N LYS A 401 8.44 -16.71 14.17
CA LYS A 401 8.22 -17.76 15.16
C LYS A 401 7.22 -17.38 16.26
N ASP A 402 7.07 -16.09 16.57
CA ASP A 402 6.15 -15.61 17.58
C ASP A 402 4.73 -15.50 17.00
N LYS A 403 3.84 -16.40 17.38
CA LYS A 403 2.45 -16.43 16.88
C LYS A 403 1.69 -15.12 17.09
N LYS A 404 1.98 -14.38 18.17
CA LYS A 404 1.28 -13.13 18.45
C LYS A 404 1.79 -12.02 17.54
N ARG A 405 3.09 -11.83 17.47
CA ARG A 405 3.73 -10.82 16.60
C ARG A 405 3.42 -11.09 15.13
N PHE A 406 3.46 -12.35 14.70
CA PHE A 406 3.15 -12.74 13.33
C PHE A 406 1.71 -12.41 12.92
N ARG A 407 0.72 -12.59 13.82
CA ARG A 407 -0.69 -12.24 13.55
C ARG A 407 -0.94 -10.74 13.46
N GLU A 408 -0.03 -9.92 13.95
CA GLU A 408 -0.10 -8.46 13.90
C GLU A 408 0.53 -7.88 12.62
N LEU A 409 1.14 -8.71 11.78
CA LEU A 409 1.73 -8.27 10.50
C LEU A 409 0.63 -7.89 9.51
N GLU A 410 0.85 -6.79 8.81
CA GLU A 410 0.13 -6.51 7.57
C GLU A 410 0.75 -7.32 6.41
N PRO A 411 -0.03 -7.70 5.38
CA PRO A 411 0.52 -8.47 4.25
C PRO A 411 1.75 -7.80 3.62
N VAL A 412 1.72 -6.51 3.37
CA VAL A 412 2.85 -5.76 2.79
C VAL A 412 4.09 -5.75 3.71
N GLU A 413 3.91 -5.83 5.03
CA GLU A 413 5.03 -5.96 5.97
C GLU A 413 5.69 -7.35 5.83
N PHE A 414 4.86 -8.40 5.66
CA PHE A 414 5.35 -9.77 5.45
C PHE A 414 6.14 -9.88 4.15
N GLU A 415 5.60 -9.37 3.03
CA GLU A 415 6.30 -9.28 1.74
C GLU A 415 7.65 -8.55 1.88
N HIS A 416 7.65 -7.40 2.56
CA HIS A 416 8.86 -6.62 2.78
C HIS A 416 9.89 -7.34 3.66
N MET A 417 9.46 -8.04 4.72
CA MET A 417 10.35 -8.86 5.56
C MET A 417 11.01 -9.98 4.75
N ILE A 418 10.27 -10.63 3.84
CA ILE A 418 10.86 -11.62 2.93
C ILE A 418 11.92 -10.98 2.04
N SER A 419 11.65 -9.81 1.47
CA SER A 419 12.66 -9.10 0.66
C SER A 419 13.92 -8.76 1.46
N GLN A 420 13.78 -8.40 2.73
CA GLN A 420 14.92 -8.17 3.63
C GLN A 420 15.70 -9.47 3.90
N CYS A 421 15.01 -10.60 4.14
CA CYS A 421 15.68 -11.90 4.28
C CYS A 421 16.51 -12.24 3.04
N LEU A 422 15.97 -12.01 1.86
CA LEU A 422 16.69 -12.26 0.60
C LEU A 422 17.93 -11.39 0.46
N LYS A 423 17.84 -10.10 0.80
CA LYS A 423 18.99 -9.18 0.82
C LYS A 423 20.06 -9.59 1.84
N ILE A 424 19.66 -10.19 2.97
CA ILE A 424 20.59 -10.68 4.00
C ILE A 424 21.31 -11.97 3.55
N ILE A 425 20.58 -12.89 2.93
CA ILE A 425 21.13 -14.18 2.50
C ILE A 425 22.31 -14.01 1.52
N ASN A 426 22.49 -12.88 0.79
CA ASN A 426 22.84 -12.98 -0.60
C ASN A 426 24.03 -12.19 -1.14
N ASP A 427 24.51 -12.70 -2.26
CA ASP A 427 25.39 -12.13 -3.29
C ASP A 427 24.58 -11.82 -4.58
N GLU A 428 23.34 -11.35 -4.44
CA GLU A 428 22.46 -10.93 -5.53
C GLU A 428 23.03 -9.76 -6.34
N LEU A 429 22.58 -9.65 -7.60
CA LEU A 429 22.77 -8.44 -8.39
C LEU A 429 21.77 -7.38 -7.89
N GLU A 430 20.50 -7.78 -7.70
CA GLU A 430 19.44 -6.91 -7.20
C GLU A 430 18.31 -7.74 -6.58
N ILE A 431 17.76 -7.28 -5.45
CA ILE A 431 16.47 -7.70 -4.90
C ILE A 431 15.57 -6.48 -4.85
N LYS A 432 14.53 -6.47 -5.65
CA LYS A 432 13.62 -5.36 -5.83
C LYS A 432 12.24 -5.70 -5.25
N PRO A 433 11.86 -5.16 -4.08
CA PRO A 433 10.49 -5.21 -3.64
C PRO A 433 9.64 -4.27 -4.52
N ASN A 434 8.50 -4.76 -5.00
CA ASN A 434 7.61 -3.97 -5.84
C ASN A 434 6.53 -3.22 -5.03
N CYS A 435 6.49 -3.39 -3.71
CA CYS A 435 5.62 -2.61 -2.84
C CYS A 435 5.97 -1.11 -2.89
N VAL A 436 4.97 -0.27 -2.67
CA VAL A 436 5.20 1.19 -2.58
C VAL A 436 5.94 1.48 -1.27
N LEU A 437 7.07 2.17 -1.37
CA LEU A 437 7.90 2.54 -0.23
C LEU A 437 7.78 4.04 0.07
N ASP A 438 7.93 4.41 1.35
CA ASP A 438 8.13 5.79 1.75
C ASP A 438 9.57 6.26 1.45
N ASP A 439 9.86 7.54 1.73
CA ASP A 439 11.19 8.14 1.48
C ASP A 439 12.31 7.50 2.33
N GLU A 440 11.96 6.72 3.34
CA GLU A 440 12.87 5.93 4.19
C GLU A 440 12.91 4.45 3.78
N GLY A 441 12.18 4.06 2.74
CA GLY A 441 12.09 2.68 2.24
C GLY A 441 11.23 1.74 3.09
N ASN A 442 10.31 2.25 3.91
CA ASN A 442 9.32 1.40 4.60
C ASN A 442 8.12 1.14 3.69
N PRO A 443 7.52 -0.05 3.76
CA PRO A 443 6.37 -0.38 2.92
C PRO A 443 5.15 0.44 3.35
N ILE A 444 4.52 1.11 2.41
CA ILE A 444 3.32 1.94 2.61
C ILE A 444 2.14 1.57 1.73
N GLY A 445 2.36 0.73 0.72
CA GLY A 445 1.32 0.22 -0.19
C GLY A 445 1.78 -1.04 -0.91
N PHE A 446 0.84 -1.75 -1.54
CA PHE A 446 1.09 -3.01 -2.24
C PHE A 446 1.79 -2.79 -3.59
N ALA A 447 2.33 -3.87 -4.14
CA ALA A 447 2.84 -3.89 -5.51
C ALA A 447 1.73 -3.46 -6.51
N PRO A 448 2.08 -2.77 -7.61
CA PRO A 448 1.14 -2.52 -8.69
C PRO A 448 0.55 -3.83 -9.23
N GLY A 449 -0.72 -3.81 -9.63
CA GLY A 449 -1.35 -4.99 -10.23
C GLY A 449 -0.56 -5.52 -11.43
N ASN A 450 -0.49 -6.84 -11.57
CA ASN A 450 0.27 -7.59 -12.57
C ASN A 450 1.82 -7.54 -12.40
N LYS A 451 2.29 -7.27 -11.18
CA LYS A 451 3.71 -7.45 -10.82
C LYS A 451 3.80 -8.38 -9.64
N ALA A 452 4.87 -9.16 -9.59
CA ALA A 452 5.22 -9.97 -8.43
C ALA A 452 5.52 -9.08 -7.22
N ASP A 453 5.39 -9.62 -6.00
CA ASP A 453 5.70 -8.88 -4.77
C ASP A 453 7.18 -8.48 -4.71
N ILE A 454 8.09 -9.37 -5.15
CA ILE A 454 9.53 -9.16 -5.13
C ILE A 454 10.14 -9.76 -6.40
N GLU A 455 11.03 -9.01 -7.05
CA GLU A 455 11.89 -9.48 -8.14
C GLU A 455 13.31 -9.66 -7.62
N GLY A 456 13.95 -10.80 -7.97
CA GLY A 456 15.32 -11.13 -7.61
C GLY A 456 16.17 -11.42 -8.85
N TYR A 457 17.25 -10.68 -9.02
CA TYR A 457 18.18 -10.82 -10.13
C TYR A 457 19.51 -11.34 -9.62
N TYR A 458 19.95 -12.47 -10.19
CA TYR A 458 21.19 -13.16 -9.82
C TYR A 458 22.07 -13.39 -11.04
N GLU A 459 23.33 -13.71 -10.82
CA GLU A 459 24.25 -13.96 -11.92
C GLU A 459 23.80 -15.13 -12.80
N SER A 460 23.33 -16.22 -12.20
CA SER A 460 23.05 -17.49 -12.90
C SER A 460 21.57 -17.81 -13.09
N PHE A 461 20.65 -17.03 -12.53
CA PHE A 461 19.20 -17.18 -12.66
C PHE A 461 18.50 -15.88 -12.27
N ASN A 462 17.20 -15.80 -12.54
CA ASN A 462 16.32 -14.77 -12.01
C ASN A 462 15.21 -15.43 -11.18
N SER A 463 14.55 -14.69 -10.32
CA SER A 463 13.40 -15.19 -9.55
C SER A 463 12.39 -14.10 -9.26
N ILE A 464 11.14 -14.51 -9.11
CA ILE A 464 10.14 -13.73 -8.42
C ILE A 464 9.82 -14.42 -7.09
N PHE A 465 9.42 -13.63 -6.09
CA PHE A 465 8.91 -14.13 -4.83
C PHE A 465 7.51 -13.56 -4.63
N GLU A 466 6.60 -14.43 -4.28
CA GLU A 466 5.22 -14.12 -4.00
C GLU A 466 4.92 -14.54 -2.57
N ALA A 467 4.33 -13.65 -1.80
CA ALA A 467 4.13 -13.86 -0.38
C ALA A 467 2.71 -13.50 0.05
N THR A 468 2.05 -14.39 0.75
CA THR A 468 0.70 -14.12 1.23
C THR A 468 0.50 -14.57 2.68
N LEU A 469 -0.32 -13.85 3.44
CA LEU A 469 -0.79 -14.27 4.75
C LEU A 469 -2.08 -15.12 4.67
N ASP A 470 -2.68 -15.27 3.49
CA ASP A 470 -3.88 -16.10 3.30
C ASP A 470 -3.52 -17.59 3.44
N VAL A 471 -4.18 -18.28 4.36
CA VAL A 471 -4.04 -19.72 4.60
C VAL A 471 -5.34 -20.48 4.30
N SER A 472 -6.35 -19.74 3.83
CA SER A 472 -7.68 -20.28 3.56
C SER A 472 -7.73 -20.99 2.21
N ARG A 473 -8.86 -21.68 1.95
CA ARG A 473 -9.13 -22.27 0.64
C ARG A 473 -9.11 -21.23 -0.50
N HIS A 474 -9.33 -19.96 -0.18
CA HIS A 474 -9.29 -18.88 -1.18
C HIS A 474 -7.88 -18.58 -1.69
N GLN A 475 -6.84 -19.04 -1.00
CA GLN A 475 -5.45 -18.91 -1.44
C GLN A 475 -5.23 -19.43 -2.87
N VAL A 476 -5.85 -20.59 -3.23
CA VAL A 476 -5.72 -21.13 -4.59
C VAL A 476 -6.18 -20.12 -5.65
N TYR A 477 -7.23 -19.42 -5.38
CA TYR A 477 -7.88 -18.55 -6.37
C TYR A 477 -7.27 -17.15 -6.42
N ARG A 478 -6.78 -16.68 -5.28
CA ARG A 478 -6.19 -15.34 -5.17
C ARG A 478 -4.74 -15.31 -5.61
N GLU A 479 -4.03 -16.43 -5.45
CA GLU A 479 -2.58 -16.49 -5.61
C GLU A 479 -2.17 -17.40 -6.78
N SER A 480 -2.73 -18.62 -6.93
CA SER A 480 -2.13 -19.61 -7.84
C SER A 480 -2.03 -19.12 -9.30
N ILE A 481 -3.12 -18.58 -9.85
CA ILE A 481 -3.12 -18.12 -11.24
C ILE A 481 -2.36 -16.82 -11.43
N PRO A 482 -2.54 -15.78 -10.58
CA PRO A 482 -1.68 -14.61 -10.63
C PRO A 482 -0.19 -14.97 -10.56
N VAL A 483 0.22 -15.83 -9.64
CA VAL A 483 1.61 -16.30 -9.49
C VAL A 483 2.14 -16.96 -10.76
N MET A 484 1.36 -17.88 -11.35
CA MET A 484 1.74 -18.55 -12.61
C MET A 484 1.88 -17.56 -13.78
N ARG A 485 0.98 -16.57 -13.85
CA ARG A 485 1.03 -15.50 -14.85
C ARG A 485 2.20 -14.57 -14.62
N HIS A 486 2.42 -14.10 -13.39
CA HIS A 486 3.55 -13.23 -13.06
C HIS A 486 4.90 -13.89 -13.42
N LEU A 487 5.05 -15.20 -13.12
CA LEU A 487 6.25 -15.92 -13.54
C LEU A 487 6.38 -15.94 -15.07
N LYS A 488 5.29 -16.20 -15.80
CA LYS A 488 5.31 -16.23 -17.26
C LYS A 488 5.68 -14.87 -17.86
N ASP A 489 5.06 -13.80 -17.37
CA ASP A 489 5.34 -12.44 -17.82
C ASP A 489 6.79 -12.05 -17.51
N PHE A 490 7.29 -12.43 -16.32
CA PHE A 490 8.66 -12.19 -15.91
C PHE A 490 9.68 -12.97 -16.76
N GLU A 491 9.40 -14.22 -17.12
CA GLU A 491 10.22 -15.02 -18.04
C GLU A 491 10.31 -14.38 -19.43
N ILE A 492 9.19 -13.85 -19.94
CA ILE A 492 9.16 -13.18 -21.26
C ILE A 492 9.98 -11.87 -21.21
N ALA A 493 9.86 -11.11 -20.12
CA ALA A 493 10.58 -9.86 -19.97
C ALA A 493 12.09 -10.03 -19.69
N ASN A 494 12.50 -11.19 -19.15
CA ASN A 494 13.87 -11.46 -18.69
C ASN A 494 14.47 -12.71 -19.36
N THR A 495 14.58 -12.70 -20.67
CA THR A 495 15.16 -13.81 -21.46
C THR A 495 16.64 -13.99 -21.18
N GLY A 496 17.15 -15.21 -21.37
CA GLY A 496 18.59 -15.53 -21.27
C GLY A 496 19.05 -16.19 -19.97
N LYS A 497 18.22 -16.16 -18.91
CA LYS A 497 18.48 -16.90 -17.68
C LYS A 497 17.23 -17.66 -17.24
N PRO A 498 17.36 -18.84 -16.58
CA PRO A 498 16.20 -19.51 -16.02
C PRO A 498 15.55 -18.63 -14.93
N ALA A 499 14.24 -18.54 -14.92
CA ALA A 499 13.50 -17.87 -13.87
C ALA A 499 12.77 -18.87 -12.97
N PHE A 500 12.67 -18.54 -11.68
CA PHE A 500 11.93 -19.30 -10.69
C PHE A 500 10.88 -18.40 -10.04
N CYS A 501 9.80 -18.99 -9.59
CA CYS A 501 8.89 -18.35 -8.63
C CYS A 501 8.99 -19.07 -7.29
N VAL A 502 9.26 -18.34 -6.23
CA VAL A 502 9.23 -18.85 -4.86
C VAL A 502 7.99 -18.32 -4.17
N PHE A 503 7.04 -19.20 -3.89
CA PHE A 503 5.81 -18.86 -3.19
C PHE A 503 5.95 -19.15 -1.71
N VAL A 504 5.70 -18.14 -0.85
CA VAL A 504 5.83 -18.24 0.60
C VAL A 504 4.52 -17.89 1.30
N ALA A 505 4.01 -18.78 2.13
CA ALA A 505 2.80 -18.55 2.93
C ALA A 505 2.94 -19.19 4.33
N PRO A 506 2.19 -18.74 5.34
CA PRO A 506 2.20 -19.41 6.66
C PRO A 506 1.86 -20.90 6.58
N ARG A 507 0.93 -21.22 5.69
CA ARG A 507 0.58 -22.57 5.26
C ARG A 507 0.05 -22.51 3.83
N ILE A 508 0.52 -23.41 2.97
CA ILE A 508 0.00 -23.52 1.61
C ILE A 508 -1.20 -24.50 1.61
N HIS A 509 -2.32 -24.04 1.08
CA HIS A 509 -3.52 -24.89 0.96
C HIS A 509 -3.29 -26.00 -0.09
N ASN A 510 -3.83 -27.18 0.15
CA ASN A 510 -3.64 -28.31 -0.75
C ASN A 510 -4.05 -28.04 -2.19
N ASP A 511 -5.12 -27.27 -2.40
CA ASP A 511 -5.57 -26.90 -3.75
C ASP A 511 -4.51 -26.00 -4.44
N THR A 512 -3.88 -25.09 -3.71
CA THR A 512 -2.78 -24.23 -4.21
C THR A 512 -1.56 -25.09 -4.59
N VAL A 513 -1.17 -26.03 -3.71
CA VAL A 513 -0.09 -26.99 -3.99
C VAL A 513 -0.40 -27.78 -5.26
N ASN A 514 -1.66 -28.18 -5.46
CA ASN A 514 -2.06 -28.96 -6.63
C ASN A 514 -1.92 -28.17 -7.93
N TYR A 515 -2.31 -26.88 -7.95
CA TYR A 515 -2.13 -26.01 -9.13
C TYR A 515 -0.66 -25.79 -9.46
N PHE A 516 0.18 -25.52 -8.44
CA PHE A 516 1.61 -25.34 -8.65
C PHE A 516 2.28 -26.63 -9.16
N TRP A 517 1.96 -27.77 -8.56
CA TRP A 517 2.47 -29.06 -9.03
C TRP A 517 2.07 -29.35 -10.48
N TYR A 518 0.82 -29.05 -10.85
CA TYR A 518 0.35 -29.20 -12.23
C TYR A 518 1.14 -28.32 -13.21
N SER A 519 1.34 -27.07 -12.86
CA SER A 519 2.10 -26.11 -13.65
C SER A 519 3.58 -26.52 -13.81
N VAL A 520 4.20 -27.02 -12.72
CA VAL A 520 5.60 -27.49 -12.76
C VAL A 520 5.73 -28.79 -13.56
N LYS A 521 4.80 -29.73 -13.39
CA LYS A 521 4.88 -31.05 -14.02
C LYS A 521 4.44 -31.02 -15.48
N TYR A 522 3.33 -30.39 -15.78
CA TYR A 522 2.67 -30.44 -17.09
C TYR A 522 2.75 -29.13 -17.87
N GLY A 523 2.86 -27.99 -17.19
CA GLY A 523 3.02 -26.67 -17.78
C GLY A 523 1.81 -25.75 -17.58
N PHE A 524 2.07 -24.47 -17.84
CA PHE A 524 1.11 -23.38 -17.92
C PHE A 524 1.37 -22.62 -19.21
N GLU A 525 0.33 -22.38 -20.01
CA GLU A 525 0.44 -21.71 -21.32
C GLU A 525 1.58 -22.26 -22.21
N GLY A 526 1.67 -23.59 -22.31
CA GLY A 526 2.60 -24.28 -23.23
C GLY A 526 4.03 -24.46 -22.74
N SER A 527 4.39 -24.00 -21.52
CA SER A 527 5.73 -24.21 -20.95
C SER A 527 5.66 -24.68 -19.50
N LYS A 528 6.60 -25.56 -19.11
CA LYS A 528 6.74 -25.98 -17.71
C LYS A 528 7.29 -24.83 -16.90
N GLN A 529 6.63 -24.53 -15.78
CA GLN A 529 7.05 -23.49 -14.87
C GLN A 529 7.99 -24.02 -13.77
N LYS A 530 8.76 -23.13 -13.16
CA LYS A 530 9.67 -23.45 -12.05
C LYS A 530 9.16 -22.77 -10.79
N ILE A 531 8.08 -23.33 -10.20
CA ILE A 531 7.50 -22.82 -8.97
C ILE A 531 7.98 -23.66 -7.78
N VAL A 532 8.54 -22.97 -6.78
CA VAL A 532 9.02 -23.50 -5.52
C VAL A 532 8.01 -23.13 -4.43
N ALA A 533 7.28 -24.11 -3.94
CA ALA A 533 6.28 -23.90 -2.90
C ALA A 533 6.91 -24.12 -1.51
N LEU A 534 6.96 -23.09 -0.69
CA LEU A 534 7.51 -23.10 0.66
C LEU A 534 6.45 -22.60 1.65
N ASP A 535 6.04 -23.41 2.62
CA ASP A 535 5.36 -22.83 3.77
C ASP A 535 6.37 -22.14 4.71
N LEU A 536 5.87 -21.33 5.64
CA LEU A 536 6.71 -20.56 6.54
C LEU A 536 7.69 -21.43 7.36
N PRO A 537 7.33 -22.62 7.85
CA PRO A 537 8.28 -23.55 8.47
C PRO A 537 9.46 -23.93 7.56
N HIS A 538 9.22 -24.24 6.28
CA HIS A 538 10.28 -24.53 5.32
C HIS A 538 11.19 -23.31 5.09
N PHE A 539 10.59 -22.14 4.96
CA PHE A 539 11.35 -20.89 4.78
C PHE A 539 12.21 -20.57 6.01
N ILE A 540 11.66 -20.72 7.23
CA ILE A 540 12.41 -20.57 8.48
C ILE A 540 13.59 -21.56 8.53
N GLU A 541 13.39 -22.84 8.18
CA GLU A 541 14.45 -23.86 8.18
C GLU A 541 15.61 -23.48 7.25
N ILE A 542 15.32 -22.91 6.08
CA ILE A 542 16.33 -22.40 5.14
C ILE A 542 17.11 -21.22 5.75
N LEU A 543 16.40 -20.27 6.38
CA LEU A 543 17.02 -19.11 7.01
C LEU A 543 17.90 -19.49 8.21
N GLU A 544 17.47 -20.43 9.03
CA GLU A 544 18.26 -20.95 10.17
C GLU A 544 19.51 -21.66 9.70
N PHE A 545 19.38 -22.45 8.64
CA PHE A 545 20.54 -23.11 8.04
C PHE A 545 21.55 -22.09 7.50
N PHE A 546 21.08 -21.03 6.83
CA PHE A 546 21.93 -19.94 6.38
C PHE A 546 22.70 -19.30 7.54
N ILE A 547 22.03 -18.98 8.65
CA ILE A 547 22.66 -18.44 9.86
C ILE A 547 23.78 -19.37 10.33
N ASN A 548 23.50 -20.67 10.46
CA ASN A 548 24.45 -21.66 10.91
C ASN A 548 25.70 -21.73 9.98
N VAL A 549 25.50 -21.69 8.66
CA VAL A 549 26.60 -21.72 7.68
C VAL A 549 27.49 -20.49 7.85
N ILE A 550 26.92 -19.29 7.98
CA ILE A 550 27.67 -18.04 8.14
C ILE A 550 28.38 -17.98 9.49
N GLU A 551 27.72 -18.41 10.59
CA GLU A 551 28.35 -18.48 11.92
C GLU A 551 29.54 -19.44 11.96
N GLN A 552 29.48 -20.52 11.17
CA GLN A 552 30.62 -21.43 10.98
C GLN A 552 31.68 -20.88 9.99
N ARG A 553 31.56 -19.63 9.52
CA ARG A 553 32.44 -18.98 8.52
C ARG A 553 32.54 -19.73 7.19
N LYS A 554 31.50 -20.51 6.84
CA LYS A 554 31.40 -21.17 5.54
C LYS A 554 30.77 -20.22 4.50
N SER A 555 31.01 -20.52 3.24
CA SER A 555 30.45 -19.75 2.12
C SER A 555 29.03 -20.21 1.80
N PHE A 556 28.14 -19.26 1.59
CA PHE A 556 26.82 -19.47 1.05
C PHE A 556 26.59 -18.47 -0.09
N THR A 557 26.16 -18.96 -1.25
CA THR A 557 25.97 -18.16 -2.45
C THR A 557 24.60 -18.41 -3.08
N HIS A 558 24.19 -17.54 -4.01
CA HIS A 558 22.96 -17.73 -4.81
C HIS A 558 22.91 -19.09 -5.53
N ARG A 559 24.07 -19.70 -5.83
CA ARG A 559 24.14 -21.04 -6.44
C ARG A 559 23.55 -22.11 -5.53
N ASN A 560 23.73 -21.95 -4.22
CA ASN A 560 23.13 -22.87 -3.24
C ASN A 560 21.58 -22.79 -3.29
N LEU A 561 21.03 -21.58 -3.38
CA LEU A 561 19.58 -21.40 -3.53
C LEU A 561 19.09 -21.97 -4.86
N LYS A 562 19.80 -21.69 -5.97
CA LYS A 562 19.46 -22.25 -7.28
C LYS A 562 19.36 -23.76 -7.24
N THR A 563 20.36 -24.42 -6.64
CA THR A 563 20.37 -25.89 -6.48
C THR A 563 19.14 -26.38 -5.71
N LEU A 564 18.77 -25.71 -4.61
CA LEU A 564 17.56 -26.05 -3.85
C LEU A 564 16.29 -25.91 -4.71
N PHE A 565 16.17 -24.80 -5.45
CA PHE A 565 15.02 -24.54 -6.31
C PHE A 565 14.91 -25.58 -7.44
N GLU A 566 16.04 -25.95 -8.03
CA GLU A 566 16.09 -27.00 -9.05
C GLU A 566 15.71 -28.38 -8.48
N LEU A 567 16.16 -28.72 -7.28
CA LEU A 567 15.81 -29.98 -6.63
C LEU A 567 14.31 -30.08 -6.33
N ILE A 568 13.71 -29.00 -5.83
CA ILE A 568 12.25 -28.98 -5.53
C ILE A 568 11.43 -29.07 -6.81
N THR A 569 11.78 -28.30 -7.83
CA THR A 569 11.03 -28.27 -9.09
C THR A 569 11.20 -29.55 -9.91
N SER A 570 12.41 -30.10 -9.98
CA SER A 570 12.65 -31.38 -10.69
C SER A 570 11.98 -32.57 -10.01
N ASN A 571 11.86 -32.57 -8.69
CA ASN A 571 11.18 -33.64 -7.96
C ASN A 571 9.69 -33.78 -8.36
N ALA A 572 9.04 -32.69 -8.82
CA ALA A 572 7.63 -32.74 -9.26
C ALA A 572 7.41 -33.73 -10.42
N ALA A 573 8.39 -33.89 -11.31
CA ALA A 573 8.27 -34.81 -12.45
C ALA A 573 8.17 -36.28 -12.02
N SER A 574 8.85 -36.66 -10.94
CA SER A 574 8.87 -38.04 -10.41
C SER A 574 7.67 -38.38 -9.53
N LYS A 575 6.85 -37.38 -9.15
CA LYS A 575 5.72 -37.59 -8.22
C LYS A 575 4.39 -37.79 -8.95
N GLU A 576 3.55 -38.64 -8.38
CA GLU A 576 2.22 -38.95 -8.92
C GLU A 576 1.13 -38.02 -8.40
N SER A 577 1.42 -37.33 -7.29
CA SER A 577 0.46 -36.39 -6.68
C SER A 577 1.15 -35.14 -6.13
N SER A 578 0.42 -34.04 -6.07
CA SER A 578 0.84 -32.78 -5.47
C SER A 578 1.18 -32.94 -3.98
N THR A 579 0.41 -33.76 -3.25
CA THR A 579 0.65 -34.04 -1.83
C THR A 579 2.00 -34.76 -1.63
N SER A 580 2.33 -35.75 -2.46
CA SER A 580 3.61 -36.45 -2.37
C SER A 580 4.78 -35.57 -2.77
N TRP A 581 4.58 -34.65 -3.73
CA TRP A 581 5.58 -33.64 -4.10
C TRP A 581 5.86 -32.70 -2.92
N PHE A 582 4.83 -32.09 -2.35
CA PHE A 582 4.99 -31.10 -1.30
C PHE A 582 5.50 -31.71 0.01
N SER A 583 5.10 -32.94 0.36
CA SER A 583 5.62 -33.65 1.54
C SER A 583 7.11 -33.95 1.45
N ASP A 584 7.67 -34.06 0.25
CA ASP A 584 9.11 -34.28 0.05
C ASP A 584 9.96 -33.02 0.26
N VAL A 585 9.37 -31.81 0.26
CA VAL A 585 10.12 -30.54 0.36
C VAL A 585 11.00 -30.54 1.61
N SER A 586 10.48 -30.93 2.78
CA SER A 586 11.28 -31.03 4.01
C SER A 586 12.48 -31.98 3.88
N ARG A 587 12.31 -33.12 3.20
CA ARG A 587 13.40 -34.05 2.97
C ARG A 587 14.44 -33.46 2.02
N ILE A 588 13.99 -32.83 0.95
CA ILE A 588 14.87 -32.17 -0.03
C ILE A 588 15.70 -31.06 0.64
N ILE A 589 15.09 -30.24 1.48
CA ILE A 589 15.80 -29.22 2.25
C ILE A 589 16.89 -29.83 3.12
N LYS A 590 16.60 -30.89 3.86
CA LYS A 590 17.58 -31.59 4.71
C LYS A 590 18.73 -32.22 3.91
N ASP A 591 18.45 -32.84 2.79
CA ASP A 591 19.47 -33.42 1.92
C ASP A 591 20.35 -32.33 1.28
N TRP A 592 19.75 -31.24 0.85
CA TRP A 592 20.46 -30.05 0.37
C TRP A 592 21.37 -29.43 1.44
N GLN A 593 20.87 -29.25 2.68
CA GLN A 593 21.66 -28.79 3.81
C GLN A 593 22.89 -29.66 4.05
N ARG A 594 22.71 -31.01 4.02
CA ARG A 594 23.81 -31.96 4.18
C ARG A 594 24.85 -31.83 3.05
N SER A 595 24.44 -31.52 1.84
CA SER A 595 25.35 -31.34 0.71
C SER A 595 26.26 -30.11 0.82
N ILE A 596 25.77 -29.05 1.52
CA ILE A 596 26.53 -27.82 1.76
C ILE A 596 27.40 -27.93 3.04
N ALA A 597 26.94 -28.67 4.02
CA ALA A 597 27.67 -28.86 5.29
C ALA A 597 28.96 -29.67 5.13
N ARG A 598 28.98 -30.56 4.12
CA ARG A 598 30.19 -31.31 3.71
C ARG A 598 31.24 -30.43 3.02
#